data_96a3fac1657dc9f599824b60de53ee6c
#
_entry.id   96a3fac1657dc9f599824b60de53ee6c
#
_cell.length_a   1.000
_cell.length_b   1.000
_cell.length_c   1.000
_cell.angle_alpha   90.00
_cell.angle_beta   90.00
_cell.angle_gamma   90.00
#
_symmetry.space_group_name_H-M   'P 1'
#
loop_
_entity.id
_entity.type
_entity.pdbx_description
1 polymer ?
#
loop_
_entity_poly.entity_id
_entity_poly.type
_entity_poly.pdbx_seq_one_letter_code
_entity_poly.pdbx_strand_id
1 'polypeptide(L)'
;MGAEPARLRGVAVADTSVSPADLHAWHELGVRGLRFNHFFRDGQLHYRGGVPLSEAKMLAPVMEDLGWHLQLWIDVKDLPQTIPTLKSMGLPVVIDHMGRSDARAGTATEGFQSLLRALGDGWCWAKLSGAHRISQNPPDYPDARPFCEALVRANPERLVWGGDWPHPRMDNEMPDAGHLFELFQQWTPDPAARQRILVDNPAKLYDFPN
;
A
#
# COMPACT_ATOMS: atom_id res chain seq x y z
N MET A 1 -16.85 5.51 -9.76
CA MET A 1 -15.77 5.20 -10.72
C MET A 1 -16.31 5.09 -12.13
N GLY A 2 -17.41 4.38 -12.38
CA GLY A 2 -17.96 4.21 -13.73
C GLY A 2 -18.29 5.48 -14.53
N ALA A 3 -18.43 6.63 -13.86
CA ALA A 3 -18.66 7.91 -14.55
C ALA A 3 -17.36 8.58 -15.07
N GLU A 4 -16.17 8.20 -14.58
CA GLU A 4 -14.89 8.82 -14.95
C GLU A 4 -13.74 7.77 -15.03
N PRO A 5 -13.85 6.77 -15.90
CA PRO A 5 -12.89 5.67 -15.94
C PRO A 5 -11.48 6.10 -16.39
N ALA A 6 -11.34 7.25 -17.06
CA ALA A 6 -10.02 7.78 -17.44
C ALA A 6 -9.26 8.41 -16.27
N ARG A 7 -9.94 8.79 -15.19
CA ARG A 7 -9.36 9.55 -14.06
C ARG A 7 -9.35 8.81 -12.73
N LEU A 8 -10.16 7.77 -12.58
CA LEU A 8 -10.34 7.07 -11.33
C LEU A 8 -10.03 5.58 -11.48
N ARG A 9 -9.37 5.04 -10.49
CA ARG A 9 -9.13 3.61 -10.32
C ARG A 9 -9.53 3.17 -8.92
N GLY A 10 -9.97 1.93 -8.79
CA GLY A 10 -10.40 1.35 -7.54
C GLY A 10 -9.50 0.21 -7.07
N VAL A 11 -9.39 0.12 -5.75
CA VAL A 11 -8.96 -1.09 -5.06
C VAL A 11 -10.11 -1.52 -4.18
N ALA A 12 -10.69 -2.67 -4.46
CA ALA A 12 -11.87 -3.16 -3.77
C ALA A 12 -11.51 -4.07 -2.57
N VAL A 13 -12.49 -4.36 -1.74
CA VAL A 13 -12.41 -5.39 -0.70
C VAL A 13 -13.46 -6.45 -1.03
N ALA A 14 -13.03 -7.69 -1.20
CA ALA A 14 -13.90 -8.82 -1.46
C ALA A 14 -13.31 -10.09 -0.86
N ASP A 15 -14.17 -10.97 -0.39
CA ASP A 15 -13.83 -12.33 0.04
C ASP A 15 -14.14 -13.34 -1.08
N THR A 16 -13.95 -14.62 -0.80
CA THR A 16 -14.17 -15.71 -1.76
C THR A 16 -15.62 -15.96 -2.15
N SER A 17 -16.57 -15.21 -1.59
CA SER A 17 -17.99 -15.25 -2.01
C SER A 17 -18.25 -14.43 -3.28
N VAL A 18 -17.33 -13.55 -3.70
CA VAL A 18 -17.43 -12.78 -4.92
C VAL A 18 -17.31 -13.70 -6.14
N SER A 19 -18.20 -13.52 -7.13
CA SER A 19 -18.09 -14.31 -8.36
C SER A 19 -17.02 -13.77 -9.32
N PRO A 20 -16.41 -14.61 -10.16
CA PRO A 20 -15.51 -14.13 -11.22
C PRO A 20 -16.20 -13.11 -12.16
N ALA A 21 -17.49 -13.28 -12.44
CA ALA A 21 -18.25 -12.35 -13.27
C ALA A 21 -18.35 -10.96 -12.63
N ASP A 22 -18.53 -10.88 -11.31
CA ASP A 22 -18.52 -9.59 -10.61
C ASP A 22 -17.15 -8.92 -10.67
N LEU A 23 -16.05 -9.67 -10.52
CA LEU A 23 -14.70 -9.13 -10.63
C LEU A 23 -14.42 -8.60 -12.04
N HIS A 24 -14.84 -9.28 -13.09
CA HIS A 24 -14.77 -8.77 -14.45
C HIS A 24 -15.59 -7.48 -14.63
N ALA A 25 -16.81 -7.44 -14.11
CA ALA A 25 -17.63 -6.22 -14.14
C ALA A 25 -16.97 -5.05 -13.39
N TRP A 26 -16.30 -5.32 -12.27
CA TRP A 26 -15.55 -4.28 -11.55
C TRP A 26 -14.31 -3.82 -12.31
N HIS A 27 -13.65 -4.72 -13.05
CA HIS A 27 -12.52 -4.35 -13.92
C HIS A 27 -12.95 -3.31 -14.96
N GLU A 28 -14.08 -3.53 -15.64
CA GLU A 28 -14.65 -2.57 -16.59
C GLU A 28 -14.99 -1.22 -15.93
N LEU A 29 -15.35 -1.22 -14.65
CA LEU A 29 -15.59 0.00 -13.87
C LEU A 29 -14.29 0.67 -13.34
N GLY A 30 -13.11 0.11 -13.64
CA GLY A 30 -11.82 0.69 -13.28
C GLY A 30 -11.19 0.15 -11.99
N VAL A 31 -11.67 -0.97 -11.43
CA VAL A 31 -10.97 -1.65 -10.34
C VAL A 31 -9.71 -2.32 -10.88
N ARG A 32 -8.59 -2.22 -10.13
CA ARG A 32 -7.28 -2.75 -10.53
C ARG A 32 -6.59 -3.54 -9.41
N GLY A 33 -7.30 -3.86 -8.35
CA GLY A 33 -6.75 -4.66 -7.27
C GLY A 33 -7.73 -4.98 -6.18
N LEU A 34 -7.36 -5.95 -5.34
CA LEU A 34 -8.08 -6.26 -4.10
C LEU A 34 -7.18 -5.99 -2.89
N ARG A 35 -7.81 -5.50 -1.82
CA ARG A 35 -7.13 -5.19 -0.56
C ARG A 35 -7.43 -6.25 0.48
N PHE A 36 -6.36 -6.77 1.07
CA PHE A 36 -6.42 -7.76 2.15
C PHE A 36 -5.80 -7.20 3.43
N ASN A 37 -6.19 -7.83 4.54
CA ASN A 37 -5.75 -7.45 5.87
C ASN A 37 -4.95 -8.59 6.51
N HIS A 38 -3.74 -8.28 6.96
CA HIS A 38 -2.89 -9.16 7.76
C HIS A 38 -2.32 -8.40 8.97
N PHE A 39 -3.18 -7.60 9.60
CA PHE A 39 -2.82 -6.83 10.77
C PHE A 39 -3.59 -7.37 11.98
N PHE A 40 -2.86 -7.99 12.91
CA PHE A 40 -3.43 -8.64 14.07
C PHE A 40 -3.13 -7.85 15.34
N ARG A 41 -4.10 -7.81 16.26
CA ARG A 41 -3.93 -7.44 17.66
C ARG A 41 -4.58 -8.51 18.52
N ASP A 42 -3.89 -8.98 19.55
CA ASP A 42 -4.36 -10.01 20.47
C ASP A 42 -4.89 -11.26 19.72
N GLY A 43 -4.22 -11.66 18.64
CA GLY A 43 -4.57 -12.81 17.82
C GLY A 43 -5.81 -12.64 16.93
N GLN A 44 -6.42 -11.46 16.91
CA GLN A 44 -7.58 -11.15 16.06
C GLN A 44 -7.23 -10.11 14.98
N LEU A 45 -7.86 -10.24 13.81
CA LEU A 45 -7.79 -9.21 12.78
C LEU A 45 -8.28 -7.86 13.35
N HIS A 46 -7.41 -6.89 13.34
CA HIS A 46 -7.69 -5.59 13.94
C HIS A 46 -8.82 -4.82 13.25
N TYR A 47 -9.08 -5.10 11.97
CA TYR A 47 -10.10 -4.43 11.19
C TYR A 47 -11.25 -5.37 10.82
N ARG A 48 -12.40 -5.22 11.48
CA ARG A 48 -13.56 -6.11 11.31
C ARG A 48 -14.16 -6.14 9.89
N GLY A 49 -13.98 -5.08 9.10
CA GLY A 49 -14.40 -5.02 7.69
C GLY A 49 -13.30 -5.43 6.70
N GLY A 50 -12.17 -5.94 7.19
CA GLY A 50 -11.07 -6.39 6.34
C GLY A 50 -11.19 -7.86 5.99
N VAL A 51 -10.82 -8.22 4.76
CA VAL A 51 -10.70 -9.61 4.33
C VAL A 51 -9.31 -10.12 4.68
N PRO A 52 -9.16 -11.29 5.34
CA PRO A 52 -7.86 -11.82 5.71
C PRO A 52 -7.04 -12.24 4.48
N LEU A 53 -5.72 -12.16 4.58
CA LEU A 53 -4.80 -12.55 3.50
C LEU A 53 -4.98 -14.02 3.06
N SER A 54 -5.48 -14.89 3.95
CA SER A 54 -5.78 -16.28 3.60
C SER A 54 -6.75 -16.43 2.43
N GLU A 55 -7.67 -15.50 2.24
CA GLU A 55 -8.62 -15.49 1.12
C GLU A 55 -7.94 -15.16 -0.22
N ALA A 56 -6.85 -14.40 -0.19
CA ALA A 56 -6.18 -13.91 -1.40
C ALA A 56 -5.71 -15.06 -2.30
N LYS A 57 -5.28 -16.18 -1.73
CA LYS A 57 -4.77 -17.32 -2.49
C LYS A 57 -5.81 -17.92 -3.44
N MET A 58 -7.09 -17.93 -3.03
CA MET A 58 -8.17 -18.45 -3.88
C MET A 58 -8.57 -17.45 -4.96
N LEU A 59 -8.40 -16.15 -4.72
CA LEU A 59 -8.72 -15.08 -5.66
C LEU A 59 -7.55 -14.76 -6.61
N ALA A 60 -6.33 -15.20 -6.27
CA ALA A 60 -5.12 -14.88 -7.03
C ALA A 60 -5.22 -15.24 -8.53
N PRO A 61 -5.74 -16.41 -8.96
CA PRO A 61 -5.80 -16.73 -10.38
C PRO A 61 -6.64 -15.72 -11.19
N VAL A 62 -7.82 -15.35 -10.71
CA VAL A 62 -8.66 -14.37 -11.43
C VAL A 62 -8.08 -12.96 -11.34
N MET A 63 -7.39 -12.60 -10.26
CA MET A 63 -6.69 -11.33 -10.16
C MET A 63 -5.51 -11.25 -11.16
N GLU A 64 -4.79 -12.35 -11.36
CA GLU A 64 -3.71 -12.44 -12.35
C GLU A 64 -4.26 -12.29 -13.77
N ASP A 65 -5.33 -12.99 -14.12
CA ASP A 65 -6.00 -12.88 -15.42
C ASP A 65 -6.48 -11.45 -15.72
N LEU A 66 -6.90 -10.71 -14.71
CA LEU A 66 -7.33 -9.32 -14.82
C LEU A 66 -6.17 -8.31 -14.76
N GLY A 67 -4.93 -8.76 -14.56
CA GLY A 67 -3.77 -7.88 -14.36
C GLY A 67 -3.85 -7.05 -13.09
N TRP A 68 -4.53 -7.54 -12.05
CA TRP A 68 -4.72 -6.83 -10.79
C TRP A 68 -3.56 -7.04 -9.82
N HIS A 69 -3.40 -6.08 -8.90
CA HIS A 69 -2.46 -6.19 -7.79
C HIS A 69 -3.16 -6.59 -6.49
N LEU A 70 -2.39 -7.18 -5.59
CA LEU A 70 -2.78 -7.42 -4.21
C LEU A 70 -2.30 -6.24 -3.36
N GLN A 71 -3.21 -5.48 -2.76
CA GLN A 71 -2.87 -4.46 -1.76
C GLN A 71 -2.96 -5.07 -0.36
N LEU A 72 -1.94 -4.88 0.46
CA LEU A 72 -1.84 -5.52 1.78
C LEU A 72 -1.66 -4.51 2.90
N TRP A 73 -2.56 -4.57 3.87
CA TRP A 73 -2.38 -3.91 5.15
C TRP A 73 -1.79 -4.90 6.16
N ILE A 74 -0.53 -4.71 6.51
CA ILE A 74 0.28 -5.59 7.35
C ILE A 74 1.08 -4.77 8.36
N ASP A 75 1.34 -5.33 9.54
CA ASP A 75 2.44 -4.87 10.39
C ASP A 75 3.75 -5.39 9.79
N VAL A 76 4.69 -4.51 9.54
CA VAL A 76 5.94 -4.85 8.85
C VAL A 76 6.75 -5.94 9.56
N LYS A 77 6.58 -6.09 10.89
CA LYS A 77 7.23 -7.16 11.66
C LYS A 77 6.82 -8.56 11.20
N ASP A 78 5.60 -8.68 10.63
CA ASP A 78 5.05 -9.95 10.15
C ASP A 78 5.42 -10.21 8.68
N LEU A 79 6.04 -9.24 8.00
CA LEU A 79 6.39 -9.34 6.58
C LEU A 79 7.40 -10.47 6.27
N PRO A 80 8.49 -10.68 7.05
CA PRO A 80 9.46 -11.74 6.75
C PRO A 80 8.83 -13.12 6.58
N GLN A 81 7.93 -13.50 7.48
CA GLN A 81 7.24 -14.80 7.42
C GLN A 81 6.12 -14.84 6.38
N THR A 82 5.62 -13.68 5.93
CA THR A 82 4.53 -13.59 4.96
C THR A 82 5.04 -13.61 3.50
N ILE A 83 6.29 -13.19 3.26
CA ILE A 83 6.89 -13.11 1.92
C ILE A 83 6.75 -14.41 1.09
N PRO A 84 7.01 -15.62 1.63
CA PRO A 84 6.85 -16.84 0.82
C PRO A 84 5.42 -17.02 0.29
N THR A 85 4.43 -16.71 1.12
CA THR A 85 3.01 -16.76 0.73
C THR A 85 2.70 -15.71 -0.34
N LEU A 86 3.17 -14.48 -0.18
CA LEU A 86 2.95 -13.42 -1.17
C LEU A 86 3.57 -13.76 -2.52
N LYS A 87 4.82 -14.24 -2.53
CA LYS A 87 5.50 -14.64 -3.77
C LYS A 87 4.82 -15.83 -4.47
N SER A 88 4.22 -16.75 -3.71
CA SER A 88 3.55 -17.92 -4.29
C SER A 88 2.28 -17.59 -5.08
N MET A 89 1.73 -16.39 -4.91
CA MET A 89 0.53 -15.95 -5.63
C MET A 89 0.81 -15.36 -7.01
N GLY A 90 2.08 -15.03 -7.34
CA GLY A 90 2.45 -14.48 -8.65
C GLY A 90 1.99 -13.03 -8.92
N LEU A 91 1.29 -12.40 -7.99
CA LEU A 91 0.71 -11.08 -8.16
C LEU A 91 1.70 -9.95 -7.79
N PRO A 92 1.61 -8.77 -8.43
CA PRO A 92 2.19 -7.56 -7.88
C PRO A 92 1.59 -7.29 -6.49
N VAL A 93 2.44 -7.03 -5.50
CA VAL A 93 2.01 -6.77 -4.11
C VAL A 93 2.29 -5.31 -3.76
N VAL A 94 1.31 -4.63 -3.18
CA VAL A 94 1.43 -3.25 -2.68
C VAL A 94 1.29 -3.24 -1.16
N ILE A 95 2.33 -2.86 -0.45
CA ILE A 95 2.31 -2.75 1.01
C ILE A 95 1.83 -1.35 1.41
N ASP A 96 0.75 -1.29 2.18
CA ASP A 96 0.16 -0.04 2.67
C ASP A 96 1.02 0.66 3.73
N HIS A 97 0.97 1.99 3.76
CA HIS A 97 1.40 2.86 4.87
C HIS A 97 2.82 2.56 5.36
N MET A 98 3.79 2.47 4.44
CA MET A 98 5.20 2.19 4.76
C MET A 98 5.35 0.94 5.66
N GLY A 99 4.48 -0.07 5.45
CA GLY A 99 4.46 -1.31 6.21
C GLY A 99 3.91 -1.19 7.62
N ARG A 100 3.25 -0.08 8.00
CA ARG A 100 2.82 0.15 9.39
C ARG A 100 3.96 0.00 10.40
N SER A 101 5.14 0.42 9.99
CA SER A 101 6.34 0.41 10.84
C SER A 101 6.10 1.19 12.14
N ASP A 102 6.80 0.84 13.21
CA ASP A 102 6.84 1.64 14.43
C ASP A 102 8.06 2.57 14.37
N ALA A 103 7.81 3.89 14.30
CA ALA A 103 8.88 4.87 14.21
C ALA A 103 9.87 4.80 15.40
N ARG A 104 9.38 4.40 16.59
CA ARG A 104 10.22 4.24 17.79
C ARG A 104 11.24 3.10 17.65
N ALA A 105 10.91 2.07 16.88
CA ALA A 105 11.80 0.94 16.64
C ALA A 105 12.88 1.25 15.59
N GLY A 106 12.71 2.33 14.83
CA GLY A 106 13.65 2.76 13.79
C GLY A 106 13.63 1.87 12.54
N THR A 107 14.47 2.25 11.57
CA THR A 107 14.52 1.60 10.26
C THR A 107 15.32 0.29 10.24
N ALA A 108 16.05 -0.04 11.30
CA ALA A 108 16.93 -1.23 11.34
C ALA A 108 16.19 -2.54 11.68
N THR A 109 14.88 -2.50 11.93
CA THR A 109 14.10 -3.69 12.25
C THR A 109 14.08 -4.68 11.09
N GLU A 110 14.09 -5.99 11.40
CA GLU A 110 14.08 -7.07 10.39
C GLU A 110 12.91 -6.94 9.41
N GLY A 111 11.71 -6.59 9.91
CA GLY A 111 10.54 -6.40 9.07
C GLY A 111 10.72 -5.28 8.05
N PHE A 112 11.19 -4.11 8.48
CA PHE A 112 11.41 -2.98 7.57
C PHE A 112 12.55 -3.24 6.59
N GLN A 113 13.64 -3.87 7.04
CA GLN A 113 14.73 -4.30 6.15
C GLN A 113 14.24 -5.32 5.11
N SER A 114 13.30 -6.20 5.47
CA SER A 114 12.68 -7.13 4.52
C SER A 114 11.82 -6.41 3.48
N LEU A 115 11.13 -5.33 3.86
CA LEU A 115 10.41 -4.47 2.91
C LEU A 115 11.36 -3.78 1.94
N LEU A 116 12.49 -3.24 2.44
CA LEU A 116 13.50 -2.60 1.58
C LEU A 116 14.09 -3.59 0.57
N ARG A 117 14.41 -4.83 1.00
CA ARG A 117 14.87 -5.90 0.09
C ARG A 117 13.81 -6.24 -0.95
N ALA A 118 12.55 -6.41 -0.55
CA ALA A 118 11.45 -6.73 -1.45
C ALA A 118 11.23 -5.66 -2.53
N LEU A 119 11.39 -4.38 -2.17
CA LEU A 119 11.37 -3.26 -3.12
C LEU A 119 12.57 -3.29 -4.06
N GLY A 120 13.79 -3.50 -3.53
CA GLY A 120 15.02 -3.60 -4.32
C GLY A 120 14.96 -4.74 -5.33
N ASP A 121 14.41 -5.89 -4.95
CA ASP A 121 14.16 -7.05 -5.83
C ASP A 121 13.07 -6.78 -6.90
N GLY A 122 12.28 -5.71 -6.76
CA GLY A 122 11.32 -5.23 -7.75
C GLY A 122 9.99 -5.98 -7.85
N TRP A 123 9.72 -6.98 -7.01
CA TRP A 123 8.45 -7.72 -7.01
C TRP A 123 7.36 -7.07 -6.12
N CYS A 124 7.75 -6.19 -5.22
CA CYS A 124 6.88 -5.54 -4.25
C CYS A 124 6.83 -4.03 -4.50
N TRP A 125 5.71 -3.43 -4.21
CA TRP A 125 5.47 -2.00 -4.18
C TRP A 125 5.22 -1.56 -2.74
N ALA A 126 5.48 -0.29 -2.41
CA ALA A 126 5.04 0.29 -1.16
C ALA A 126 4.34 1.63 -1.37
N LYS A 127 3.36 1.89 -0.52
CA LYS A 127 2.65 3.17 -0.50
C LYS A 127 3.30 4.11 0.52
N LEU A 128 3.83 5.22 0.06
CA LEU A 128 4.28 6.34 0.89
C LEU A 128 3.06 7.08 1.41
N SER A 129 2.50 6.57 2.49
CA SER A 129 1.31 7.13 3.15
C SER A 129 1.35 6.78 4.64
N GLY A 130 0.48 7.40 5.43
CA GLY A 130 0.30 7.03 6.81
C GLY A 130 1.46 7.43 7.72
N ALA A 131 2.16 8.54 7.48
CA ALA A 131 3.15 9.09 8.41
C ALA A 131 2.56 9.25 9.81
N HIS A 132 1.32 9.74 9.90
CA HIS A 132 0.53 9.87 11.12
C HIS A 132 0.14 8.53 11.78
N ARG A 133 0.35 7.40 11.07
CA ARG A 133 0.06 6.05 11.58
C ARG A 133 1.24 5.37 12.22
N ILE A 134 2.44 5.79 11.87
CA ILE A 134 3.69 5.20 12.36
C ILE A 134 4.42 6.11 13.34
N SER A 135 4.19 7.42 13.27
CA SER A 135 4.78 8.45 14.14
C SER A 135 3.92 8.71 15.38
N GLN A 136 4.57 9.20 16.44
CA GLN A 136 3.95 9.71 17.65
C GLN A 136 4.12 11.24 17.79
N ASN A 137 4.67 11.91 16.77
CA ASN A 137 5.09 13.32 16.83
C ASN A 137 4.35 14.19 15.79
N PRO A 138 3.00 14.40 15.95
CA PRO A 138 2.26 15.32 15.08
C PRO A 138 2.71 16.77 15.30
N PRO A 139 2.45 17.68 14.35
CA PRO A 139 1.86 17.43 13.03
C PRO A 139 2.89 17.04 11.97
N ASP A 140 4.19 17.19 12.23
CA ASP A 140 5.27 17.11 11.23
C ASP A 140 5.88 15.71 11.08
N TYR A 141 5.54 14.78 11.99
CA TYR A 141 5.96 13.37 11.94
C TYR A 141 7.45 13.14 11.61
N PRO A 142 8.40 13.85 12.26
CA PRO A 142 9.83 13.82 11.87
C PRO A 142 10.47 12.43 11.99
N ASP A 143 9.96 11.59 12.86
CA ASP A 143 10.39 10.21 13.06
C ASP A 143 9.89 9.25 11.96
N ALA A 144 8.89 9.65 11.16
CA ALA A 144 8.46 8.91 9.96
C ALA A 144 9.35 9.21 8.73
N ARG A 145 10.02 10.36 8.69
CA ARG A 145 10.88 10.79 7.58
C ARG A 145 11.95 9.76 7.20
N PRO A 146 12.73 9.17 8.13
CA PRO A 146 13.76 8.18 7.79
C PRO A 146 13.21 6.96 7.04
N PHE A 147 11.96 6.56 7.32
CA PHE A 147 11.30 5.46 6.63
C PHE A 147 10.98 5.81 5.18
N CYS A 148 10.39 6.99 4.95
CA CYS A 148 10.11 7.48 3.60
C CYS A 148 11.40 7.57 2.77
N GLU A 149 12.44 8.22 3.32
CA GLU A 149 13.73 8.37 2.63
C GLU A 149 14.40 7.02 2.32
N ALA A 150 14.32 6.04 3.24
CA ALA A 150 14.88 4.71 3.01
C ALA A 150 14.15 3.96 1.89
N LEU A 151 12.82 4.05 1.83
CA LEU A 151 12.02 3.48 0.75
C LEU A 151 12.36 4.11 -0.60
N VAL A 152 12.44 5.44 -0.66
CA VAL A 152 12.82 6.17 -1.88
C VAL A 152 14.22 5.77 -2.37
N ARG A 153 15.19 5.63 -1.45
CA ARG A 153 16.54 5.18 -1.80
C ARG A 153 16.57 3.71 -2.27
N ALA A 154 15.70 2.86 -1.72
CA ALA A 154 15.68 1.44 -2.07
C ALA A 154 15.20 1.22 -3.52
N ASN A 155 14.09 1.82 -3.90
CA ASN A 155 13.58 1.73 -5.26
C ASN A 155 12.45 2.73 -5.54
N PRO A 156 12.71 3.92 -6.10
CA PRO A 156 11.67 4.90 -6.38
C PRO A 156 10.69 4.46 -7.47
N GLU A 157 11.02 3.43 -8.27
CA GLU A 157 10.16 2.89 -9.33
C GLU A 157 9.09 1.92 -8.80
N ARG A 158 9.10 1.60 -7.52
CA ARG A 158 8.16 0.70 -6.85
C ARG A 158 7.40 1.40 -5.71
N LEU A 159 7.25 2.71 -5.81
CA LEU A 159 6.54 3.50 -4.82
C LEU A 159 5.37 4.25 -5.43
N VAL A 160 4.31 4.37 -4.66
CA VAL A 160 3.18 5.27 -4.93
C VAL A 160 2.90 6.10 -3.68
N TRP A 161 2.39 7.32 -3.84
CA TRP A 161 1.99 8.16 -2.73
C TRP A 161 0.47 8.05 -2.47
N GLY A 162 0.03 8.34 -1.23
CA GLY A 162 -1.38 8.46 -0.89
C GLY A 162 -1.60 9.21 0.42
N GLY A 163 -2.65 10.02 0.48
CA GLY A 163 -3.02 10.83 1.65
C GLY A 163 -3.62 10.05 2.80
N ASP A 164 -4.04 8.80 2.58
CA ASP A 164 -4.80 7.99 3.56
C ASP A 164 -6.17 8.58 3.97
N TRP A 165 -6.68 9.53 3.19
CA TRP A 165 -8.01 10.09 3.43
C TRP A 165 -9.10 9.01 3.32
N PRO A 166 -10.12 8.97 4.18
CA PRO A 166 -10.53 9.96 5.20
C PRO A 166 -9.95 9.71 6.60
N HIS A 167 -8.79 9.10 6.74
CA HIS A 167 -8.08 8.84 8.00
C HIS A 167 -8.92 8.06 9.05
N PRO A 168 -9.52 6.92 8.70
CA PRO A 168 -10.44 6.21 9.58
C PRO A 168 -9.75 5.79 10.88
N ARG A 169 -10.51 5.77 11.98
CA ARG A 169 -10.02 5.36 13.31
C ARG A 169 -8.87 6.21 13.84
N MET A 170 -8.93 7.51 13.61
CA MET A 170 -8.11 8.47 14.31
C MET A 170 -8.86 8.88 15.58
N ASP A 171 -8.26 8.57 16.74
CA ASP A 171 -8.79 9.00 18.05
C ASP A 171 -8.32 10.41 18.40
N ASN A 172 -7.35 10.93 17.63
CA ASN A 172 -6.75 12.25 17.76
C ASN A 172 -7.19 13.18 16.63
N GLU A 173 -6.66 14.39 16.62
CA GLU A 173 -6.87 15.36 15.55
C GLU A 173 -6.50 14.76 14.19
N MET A 174 -7.41 14.93 13.23
CA MET A 174 -7.23 14.42 11.87
C MET A 174 -6.10 15.18 11.18
N PRO A 175 -5.14 14.49 10.56
CA PRO A 175 -4.07 15.18 9.85
C PRO A 175 -4.59 15.94 8.63
N ASP A 176 -4.00 17.09 8.37
CA ASP A 176 -4.25 17.86 7.16
C ASP A 176 -3.63 17.15 5.95
N ALA A 177 -4.44 16.85 4.93
CA ALA A 177 -3.98 16.13 3.74
C ALA A 177 -3.00 16.95 2.89
N GLY A 178 -3.15 18.29 2.87
CA GLY A 178 -2.22 19.20 2.21
C GLY A 178 -0.85 19.17 2.89
N HIS A 179 -0.84 19.26 4.22
CA HIS A 179 0.39 19.15 5.00
C HIS A 179 1.11 17.81 4.81
N LEU A 180 0.38 16.69 4.79
CA LEU A 180 0.97 15.37 4.49
C LEU A 180 1.63 15.34 3.10
N PHE A 181 1.05 16.03 2.12
CA PHE A 181 1.65 16.15 0.79
C PHE A 181 2.91 17.02 0.78
N GLU A 182 2.90 18.14 1.52
CA GLU A 182 4.09 18.99 1.69
C GLU A 182 5.24 18.24 2.36
N LEU A 183 4.97 17.45 3.39
CA LEU A 183 5.97 16.61 4.05
C LEU A 183 6.56 15.57 3.07
N PHE A 184 5.71 14.93 2.26
CA PHE A 184 6.20 14.02 1.21
C PHE A 184 7.15 14.74 0.24
N GLN A 185 6.82 15.96 -0.19
CA GLN A 185 7.68 16.73 -1.09
C GLN A 185 9.03 17.11 -0.45
N GLN A 186 9.02 17.46 0.84
CA GLN A 186 10.23 17.74 1.61
C GLN A 186 11.12 16.51 1.79
N TRP A 187 10.51 15.34 2.04
CA TRP A 187 11.23 14.08 2.26
C TRP A 187 11.67 13.41 0.96
N THR A 188 11.14 13.88 -0.17
CA THR A 188 11.51 13.42 -1.51
C THR A 188 11.93 14.63 -2.36
N PRO A 189 13.12 15.20 -2.10
CA PRO A 189 13.54 16.46 -2.74
C PRO A 189 13.83 16.33 -4.24
N ASP A 190 14.17 15.13 -4.73
CA ASP A 190 14.42 14.89 -6.16
C ASP A 190 13.12 14.98 -6.99
N PRO A 191 13.01 15.96 -7.92
CA PRO A 191 11.82 16.10 -8.77
C PRO A 191 11.55 14.89 -9.64
N ALA A 192 12.59 14.18 -10.09
CA ALA A 192 12.42 12.99 -10.92
C ALA A 192 11.84 11.82 -10.12
N ALA A 193 12.25 11.65 -8.86
CA ALA A 193 11.63 10.68 -7.97
C ALA A 193 10.16 11.02 -7.68
N ARG A 194 9.83 12.30 -7.43
CA ARG A 194 8.44 12.73 -7.26
C ARG A 194 7.58 12.46 -8.48
N GLN A 195 8.08 12.76 -9.69
CA GLN A 195 7.37 12.49 -10.94
C GLN A 195 7.05 10.98 -11.05
N ARG A 196 8.04 10.11 -10.81
CA ARG A 196 7.80 8.67 -10.81
C ARG A 196 6.73 8.26 -9.80
N ILE A 197 6.85 8.69 -8.56
CA ILE A 197 5.97 8.27 -7.46
C ILE A 197 4.54 8.78 -7.62
N LEU A 198 4.37 9.98 -8.17
CA LEU A 198 3.04 10.61 -8.29
C LEU A 198 2.35 10.34 -9.63
N VAL A 199 3.10 10.04 -10.68
CA VAL A 199 2.55 9.97 -12.04
C VAL A 199 2.89 8.65 -12.71
N ASP A 200 4.17 8.36 -12.96
CA ASP A 200 4.57 7.24 -13.82
C ASP A 200 4.23 5.88 -13.18
N ASN A 201 4.53 5.74 -11.90
CA ASN A 201 4.25 4.52 -11.15
C ASN A 201 2.75 4.26 -10.96
N PRO A 202 1.92 5.24 -10.55
CA PRO A 202 0.47 5.06 -10.52
C PRO A 202 -0.10 4.73 -11.90
N ALA A 203 0.39 5.37 -12.97
CA ALA A 203 -0.05 5.05 -14.33
C ALA A 203 0.19 3.58 -14.65
N LYS A 204 1.38 3.06 -14.34
CA LYS A 204 1.74 1.67 -14.56
C LYS A 204 0.98 0.69 -13.64
N LEU A 205 0.95 0.98 -12.32
CA LEU A 205 0.38 0.06 -11.33
C LEU A 205 -1.13 -0.07 -11.45
N TYR A 206 -1.80 1.05 -11.73
CA TYR A 206 -3.26 1.11 -11.80
C TYR A 206 -3.80 1.13 -13.23
N ASP A 207 -2.94 0.93 -14.22
CA ASP A 207 -3.33 0.85 -15.63
C ASP A 207 -4.15 2.09 -16.07
N PHE A 208 -3.60 3.29 -15.85
CA PHE A 208 -4.16 4.51 -16.42
C PHE A 208 -3.78 4.63 -17.89
N PRO A 209 -4.67 5.13 -18.75
CA PRO A 209 -4.32 5.39 -20.15
C PRO A 209 -3.20 6.47 -20.22
N ASN A 210 -2.29 6.25 -21.17
CA ASN A 210 -1.24 7.22 -21.51
C ASN A 210 -1.84 8.47 -22.15
#